data_4c77f0be6a9173e5987f3fce0027c9f3
#
_entry.id   4c77f0be6a9173e5987f3fce0027c9f3
#
_cell.length_a   1.000
_cell.length_b   1.000
_cell.length_c   1.000
_cell.angle_alpha   90.00
_cell.angle_beta   90.00
_cell.angle_gamma   90.00
#
_symmetry.space_group_name_H-M   'P 1'
#
loop_
_entity.id
_entity.type
_entity.pdbx_description
1 polymer ?
#
loop_
_entity_poly.entity_id
_entity_poly.type
_entity_poly.pdbx_seq_one_letter_code
_entity_poly.pdbx_strand_id
1 'polypeptide(L)'
;MDVTVVGSGPNGLAAAVICARAGLSVRVIEGQPTAGGGARSAPDPEYPGVLHDICSAVHPLGVASPFFAEFDLAARGVALRTPDVSYANPLPDRPAAVAYRSLERTCAELDDGASWRRLFGPLTEHVDGVLGFFLGDKRSLPPDLLTTVRTGLRVLAMGSPAWGLLRGEDARALFTGVGVHAISTMPSPVNSGAGLMLGTVAHTAGWPVPVGGTQAIADALIADLRTHGGELVLGEPATTPPGGVVIWDTAPTALLDIYGDAVPTRYAKALRRYRFGPGVCKVDFVLSGEIPWRDQRLAQAGTLHMGGTRAQMALAEREIAAGRHAEWPMTLAALPHVADPSRIDDQGRRPLWTYAHVPAGSTADLTETITGLFERAAPGFRDLVVAARCVPAARMADHNANYVGGDIIVGGATLFAAMVGPTLRLNPWTTPIPQAYLCSSATPPGTGVHGMAGYYAARTVLRREFGITNLPRLSP
;
A
#
# COMPACT_ATOMS: atom_id res chain seq x y z
N MET A 1 1.32 -31.68 -4.48
CA MET A 1 1.62 -30.33 -3.95
C MET A 1 1.25 -30.30 -2.51
N ASP A 2 2.17 -29.87 -1.63
CA ASP A 2 1.86 -29.72 -0.22
C ASP A 2 1.04 -28.45 0.04
N VAL A 3 1.42 -27.34 -0.64
CA VAL A 3 0.76 -26.04 -0.51
C VAL A 3 0.48 -25.43 -1.88
N THR A 4 -0.75 -24.98 -2.08
CA THR A 4 -1.12 -24.10 -3.21
C THR A 4 -1.37 -22.68 -2.68
N VAL A 5 -0.76 -21.69 -3.31
CA VAL A 5 -1.04 -20.26 -3.04
C VAL A 5 -1.84 -19.71 -4.20
N VAL A 6 -2.99 -19.11 -3.95
CA VAL A 6 -3.83 -18.49 -4.97
C VAL A 6 -3.70 -16.98 -4.89
N GLY A 7 -3.15 -16.40 -5.95
CA GLY A 7 -2.75 -14.99 -6.05
C GLY A 7 -1.24 -14.81 -5.84
N SER A 8 -0.63 -14.06 -6.73
CA SER A 8 0.80 -13.75 -6.74
C SER A 8 1.11 -12.33 -6.27
N GLY A 9 0.24 -11.75 -5.45
CA GLY A 9 0.53 -10.49 -4.78
C GLY A 9 1.71 -10.63 -3.80
N PRO A 10 2.27 -9.51 -3.29
CA PRO A 10 3.43 -9.56 -2.38
C PRO A 10 3.23 -10.44 -1.14
N ASN A 11 2.01 -10.52 -0.62
CA ASN A 11 1.71 -11.40 0.52
C ASN A 11 1.62 -12.87 0.10
N GLY A 12 0.99 -13.18 -1.03
CA GLY A 12 0.95 -14.54 -1.58
C GLY A 12 2.35 -15.07 -1.88
N LEU A 13 3.16 -14.26 -2.56
CA LEU A 13 4.56 -14.61 -2.85
C LEU A 13 5.40 -14.77 -1.59
N ALA A 14 5.21 -13.90 -0.57
CA ALA A 14 5.90 -14.06 0.72
C ALA A 14 5.53 -15.38 1.40
N ALA A 15 4.25 -15.76 1.39
CA ALA A 15 3.79 -17.04 1.93
C ALA A 15 4.40 -18.23 1.16
N ALA A 16 4.42 -18.15 -0.17
CA ALA A 16 4.98 -19.17 -1.04
C ALA A 16 6.48 -19.38 -0.80
N VAL A 17 7.25 -18.29 -0.73
CA VAL A 17 8.70 -18.31 -0.42
C VAL A 17 8.97 -18.99 0.91
N ILE A 18 8.22 -18.62 1.97
CA ILE A 18 8.41 -19.22 3.30
C ILE A 18 8.11 -20.72 3.28
N CYS A 19 7.01 -21.15 2.64
CA CYS A 19 6.66 -22.56 2.53
C CYS A 19 7.69 -23.35 1.70
N ALA A 20 8.16 -22.82 0.58
CA ALA A 20 9.16 -23.47 -0.26
C ALA A 20 10.51 -23.59 0.46
N ARG A 21 10.97 -22.55 1.15
CA ARG A 21 12.18 -22.58 1.98
C ARG A 21 12.07 -23.53 3.18
N ALA A 22 10.86 -23.83 3.63
CA ALA A 22 10.61 -24.87 4.65
C ALA A 22 10.68 -26.30 4.08
N GLY A 23 10.97 -26.47 2.79
CA GLY A 23 11.12 -27.76 2.11
C GLY A 23 9.82 -28.35 1.58
N LEU A 24 8.74 -27.56 1.51
CA LEU A 24 7.46 -28.01 0.97
C LEU A 24 7.39 -27.81 -0.55
N SER A 25 6.65 -28.70 -1.23
CA SER A 25 6.29 -28.51 -2.64
C SER A 25 5.20 -27.42 -2.76
N VAL A 26 5.51 -26.31 -3.42
CA VAL A 26 4.63 -25.13 -3.49
C VAL A 26 4.28 -24.81 -4.94
N ARG A 27 3.00 -24.53 -5.19
CA ARG A 27 2.51 -23.95 -6.45
C ARG A 27 1.80 -22.65 -6.18
N VAL A 28 2.16 -21.59 -6.92
CA VAL A 28 1.43 -20.32 -6.97
C VAL A 28 0.59 -20.30 -8.23
N ILE A 29 -0.71 -20.01 -8.11
CA ILE A 29 -1.66 -19.85 -9.22
C ILE A 29 -2.08 -18.38 -9.29
N GLU A 30 -1.90 -17.77 -10.46
CA GLU A 30 -2.24 -16.38 -10.75
C GLU A 30 -3.22 -16.28 -11.92
N GLY A 31 -4.32 -15.58 -11.72
CA GLY A 31 -5.35 -15.41 -12.77
C GLY A 31 -4.97 -14.41 -13.86
N GLN A 32 -4.02 -13.52 -13.58
CA GLN A 32 -3.53 -12.53 -14.54
C GLN A 32 -2.38 -13.09 -15.38
N PRO A 33 -2.12 -12.54 -16.58
CA PRO A 33 -0.98 -12.94 -17.40
C PRO A 33 0.39 -12.53 -16.82
N THR A 34 0.40 -11.68 -15.79
CA THR A 34 1.61 -11.22 -15.10
C THR A 34 1.47 -11.35 -13.59
N ALA A 35 2.54 -11.78 -12.92
CA ALA A 35 2.58 -11.91 -11.47
C ALA A 35 2.91 -10.58 -10.78
N GLY A 36 2.56 -10.47 -9.49
CA GLY A 36 2.94 -9.35 -8.63
C GLY A 36 1.75 -8.60 -8.02
N GLY A 37 0.52 -8.92 -8.39
CA GLY A 37 -0.68 -8.28 -7.84
C GLY A 37 -0.67 -6.76 -8.02
N GLY A 38 -0.70 -5.99 -6.93
CA GLY A 38 -0.56 -4.54 -6.95
C GLY A 38 0.87 -4.02 -7.16
N ALA A 39 1.88 -4.88 -7.05
CA ALA A 39 3.29 -4.56 -7.23
C ALA A 39 3.77 -4.97 -8.64
N ARG A 40 3.07 -4.49 -9.66
CA ARG A 40 3.39 -4.73 -11.08
C ARG A 40 3.74 -3.44 -11.78
N SER A 41 4.57 -3.54 -12.82
CA SER A 41 4.88 -2.44 -13.73
C SER A 41 4.67 -2.90 -15.16
N ALA A 42 4.30 -1.97 -16.04
CA ALA A 42 4.11 -2.24 -17.46
C ALA A 42 4.57 -1.03 -18.29
N PRO A 43 5.13 -1.26 -19.50
CA PRO A 43 5.41 -0.19 -20.43
C PRO A 43 4.10 0.48 -20.87
N ASP A 44 4.18 1.79 -21.15
CA ASP A 44 3.06 2.49 -21.76
C ASP A 44 2.78 1.91 -23.16
N PRO A 45 1.51 1.64 -23.53
CA PRO A 45 1.19 1.00 -24.81
C PRO A 45 1.57 1.82 -26.05
N GLU A 46 1.56 3.17 -25.95
CA GLU A 46 1.91 4.06 -27.08
C GLU A 46 3.34 4.58 -26.96
N TYR A 47 3.88 4.62 -25.74
CA TYR A 47 5.21 5.12 -25.43
C TYR A 47 6.01 4.07 -24.66
N PRO A 48 6.42 2.95 -25.31
CA PRO A 48 6.99 1.77 -24.59
C PRO A 48 8.27 2.06 -23.80
N GLY A 49 8.95 3.17 -24.11
CA GLY A 49 10.08 3.64 -23.30
C GLY A 49 9.70 4.22 -21.95
N VAL A 50 8.42 4.52 -21.73
CA VAL A 50 7.88 4.99 -20.45
C VAL A 50 7.26 3.84 -19.70
N LEU A 51 7.72 3.60 -18.46
CA LEU A 51 7.24 2.50 -17.62
C LEU A 51 6.33 3.02 -16.50
N HIS A 52 5.12 2.48 -16.40
CA HIS A 52 4.16 2.77 -15.34
C HIS A 52 4.10 1.68 -14.28
N ASP A 53 3.94 2.08 -13.02
CA ASP A 53 3.56 1.17 -11.93
C ASP A 53 2.02 1.04 -11.88
N ILE A 54 1.50 -0.18 -11.93
CA ILE A 54 0.07 -0.42 -12.13
C ILE A 54 -0.76 0.01 -10.92
N CYS A 55 -0.31 -0.28 -9.69
CA CYS A 55 -1.03 0.12 -8.48
C CYS A 55 -0.12 0.79 -7.45
N SER A 56 0.91 0.13 -6.93
CA SER A 56 1.83 0.72 -5.96
C SER A 56 3.12 1.17 -6.65
N ALA A 57 3.61 2.39 -6.35
CA ALA A 57 4.80 2.97 -6.98
C ALA A 57 5.93 3.26 -5.98
N VAL A 58 5.60 3.42 -4.70
CA VAL A 58 6.55 3.80 -3.64
C VAL A 58 6.44 2.82 -2.47
N HIS A 59 7.58 2.36 -1.94
CA HIS A 59 7.63 1.17 -1.09
C HIS A 59 8.33 1.38 0.26
N PRO A 60 7.81 2.25 1.16
CA PRO A 60 8.38 2.43 2.49
C PRO A 60 8.41 1.14 3.30
N LEU A 61 7.36 0.31 3.21
CA LEU A 61 7.28 -0.96 3.91
C LEU A 61 8.03 -2.10 3.21
N GLY A 62 8.39 -1.93 1.93
CA GLY A 62 9.24 -2.86 1.18
C GLY A 62 10.70 -2.92 1.68
N VAL A 63 11.10 -1.96 2.52
CA VAL A 63 12.41 -1.97 3.21
C VAL A 63 12.27 -2.05 4.73
N ALA A 64 11.21 -1.46 5.28
CA ALA A 64 11.06 -1.32 6.73
C ALA A 64 10.33 -2.51 7.38
N SER A 65 9.58 -3.33 6.64
CA SER A 65 8.87 -4.46 7.25
C SER A 65 9.83 -5.56 7.70
N PRO A 66 9.53 -6.27 8.82
CA PRO A 66 10.39 -7.37 9.28
C PRO A 66 10.62 -8.47 8.24
N PHE A 67 9.61 -8.76 7.40
CA PHE A 67 9.77 -9.74 6.33
C PHE A 67 10.82 -9.29 5.30
N PHE A 68 10.72 -8.08 4.76
CA PHE A 68 11.65 -7.60 3.75
C PHE A 68 13.03 -7.24 4.32
N ALA A 69 13.08 -6.84 5.60
CA ALA A 69 14.37 -6.63 6.28
C ALA A 69 15.19 -7.94 6.36
N GLU A 70 14.53 -9.09 6.60
CA GLU A 70 15.20 -10.40 6.61
C GLU A 70 15.40 -10.95 5.18
N PHE A 71 14.42 -10.75 4.28
CA PHE A 71 14.47 -11.22 2.88
C PHE A 71 15.59 -10.52 2.10
N ASP A 72 15.90 -9.28 2.40
CA ASP A 72 16.96 -8.47 1.81
C ASP A 72 16.84 -8.35 0.27
N LEU A 73 15.97 -7.45 -0.15
CA LEU A 73 15.74 -7.15 -1.56
C LEU A 73 17.03 -6.70 -2.27
N ALA A 74 17.90 -5.95 -1.59
CA ALA A 74 19.12 -5.42 -2.17
C ALA A 74 20.11 -6.55 -2.49
N ALA A 75 20.29 -7.51 -1.60
CA ALA A 75 21.11 -8.69 -1.84
C ALA A 75 20.57 -9.60 -2.97
N ARG A 76 19.31 -9.40 -3.37
CA ARG A 76 18.65 -10.08 -4.50
C ARG A 76 18.61 -9.26 -5.78
N GLY A 77 19.40 -8.19 -5.85
CA GLY A 77 19.55 -7.37 -7.04
C GLY A 77 18.46 -6.31 -7.25
N VAL A 78 17.54 -6.13 -6.29
CA VAL A 78 16.56 -5.05 -6.35
C VAL A 78 17.18 -3.76 -5.85
N ALA A 79 17.57 -2.88 -6.76
CA ALA A 79 18.06 -1.56 -6.40
C ALA A 79 16.89 -0.67 -5.94
N LEU A 80 16.96 -0.16 -4.72
CA LEU A 80 15.98 0.76 -4.15
C LEU A 80 16.61 2.13 -3.98
N ARG A 81 16.00 3.16 -4.55
CA ARG A 81 16.46 4.55 -4.44
C ARG A 81 15.49 5.38 -3.64
N THR A 82 16.00 6.09 -2.64
CA THR A 82 15.22 6.90 -1.72
C THR A 82 15.48 8.37 -1.98
N PRO A 83 14.47 9.17 -2.39
CA PRO A 83 14.58 10.61 -2.51
C PRO A 83 14.84 11.26 -1.15
N ASP A 84 15.49 12.43 -1.14
CA ASP A 84 15.66 13.24 0.08
C ASP A 84 14.32 13.78 0.59
N VAL A 85 13.41 14.13 -0.32
CA VAL A 85 12.03 14.48 -0.01
C VAL A 85 11.18 13.23 -0.09
N SER A 86 10.79 12.70 1.06
CA SER A 86 9.94 11.51 1.13
C SER A 86 8.55 11.77 0.55
N TYR A 87 7.93 12.90 0.92
CA TYR A 87 6.66 13.35 0.36
C TYR A 87 6.44 14.85 0.58
N ALA A 88 5.54 15.43 -0.19
CA ALA A 88 5.16 16.84 -0.05
C ALA A 88 3.67 17.07 -0.35
N ASN A 89 3.14 18.16 0.18
CA ASN A 89 1.77 18.61 -0.04
C ASN A 89 1.80 20.03 -0.64
N PRO A 90 1.47 20.20 -1.91
CA PRO A 90 1.16 21.53 -2.44
C PRO A 90 -0.03 22.13 -1.69
N LEU A 91 0.12 23.37 -1.26
CA LEU A 91 -0.92 24.09 -0.51
C LEU A 91 -1.43 25.29 -1.34
N PRO A 92 -2.73 25.61 -1.25
CA PRO A 92 -3.26 26.80 -1.89
C PRO A 92 -2.62 28.06 -1.25
N ASP A 93 -2.25 29.04 -2.09
CA ASP A 93 -1.85 30.38 -1.73
C ASP A 93 -0.66 30.50 -0.74
N ARG A 94 0.13 29.42 -0.60
CA ARG A 94 1.32 29.39 0.26
C ARG A 94 2.34 28.35 -0.25
N PRO A 95 3.61 28.40 0.24
CA PRO A 95 4.60 27.37 -0.07
C PRO A 95 4.12 25.97 0.31
N ALA A 96 4.58 24.96 -0.42
CA ALA A 96 4.29 23.57 -0.15
C ALA A 96 4.83 23.14 1.22
N ALA A 97 4.09 22.26 1.89
CA ALA A 97 4.62 21.56 3.06
C ALA A 97 5.47 20.36 2.58
N VAL A 98 6.68 20.23 3.11
CA VAL A 98 7.67 19.24 2.65
C VAL A 98 8.19 18.40 3.81
N ALA A 99 8.13 17.08 3.65
CA ALA A 99 8.70 16.12 4.57
C ALA A 99 9.99 15.52 3.97
N TYR A 100 11.12 15.95 4.50
CA TYR A 100 12.43 15.40 4.18
C TYR A 100 12.66 14.09 4.95
N ARG A 101 13.54 13.24 4.45
CA ARG A 101 14.02 12.09 5.20
C ARG A 101 14.68 12.53 6.53
N SER A 102 15.43 13.63 6.53
CA SER A 102 15.90 14.25 7.77
C SER A 102 14.73 14.87 8.55
N LEU A 103 14.48 14.33 9.75
CA LEU A 103 13.51 14.89 10.69
C LEU A 103 13.88 16.32 11.10
N GLU A 104 15.18 16.60 11.31
CA GLU A 104 15.70 17.90 11.71
C GLU A 104 15.41 18.94 10.64
N ARG A 105 15.67 18.61 9.36
CA ARG A 105 15.40 19.51 8.24
C ARG A 105 13.90 19.79 8.10
N THR A 106 13.07 18.76 8.21
CA THR A 106 11.61 18.91 8.18
C THR A 106 11.15 19.85 9.30
N CYS A 107 11.62 19.64 10.54
CA CYS A 107 11.28 20.50 11.67
C CYS A 107 11.76 21.96 11.51
N ALA A 108 12.86 22.19 10.81
CA ALA A 108 13.39 23.54 10.57
C ALA A 108 12.57 24.32 9.53
N GLU A 109 11.93 23.63 8.58
CA GLU A 109 11.18 24.27 7.49
C GLU A 109 9.67 24.38 7.78
N LEU A 110 9.12 23.60 8.73
CA LEU A 110 7.69 23.65 9.08
C LEU A 110 7.37 24.85 9.99
N ASP A 111 6.17 25.40 9.81
CA ASP A 111 5.60 26.44 10.67
C ASP A 111 5.39 26.00 12.13
N ASP A 112 5.25 24.69 12.40
CA ASP A 112 5.17 24.09 13.73
C ASP A 112 6.11 22.89 13.85
N GLY A 113 7.39 23.09 13.54
CA GLY A 113 8.41 22.04 13.62
C GLY A 113 8.61 21.47 15.02
N ALA A 114 8.36 22.26 16.07
CA ALA A 114 8.45 21.78 17.45
C ALA A 114 7.40 20.70 17.76
N SER A 115 6.17 20.87 17.30
CA SER A 115 5.11 19.85 17.46
C SER A 115 5.39 18.62 16.59
N TRP A 116 5.94 18.81 15.39
CA TRP A 116 6.36 17.70 14.52
C TRP A 116 7.45 16.86 15.18
N ARG A 117 8.50 17.50 15.73
CA ARG A 117 9.56 16.83 16.49
C ARG A 117 9.01 16.07 17.71
N ARG A 118 8.10 16.68 18.45
CA ARG A 118 7.44 16.03 19.62
C ARG A 118 6.63 14.80 19.21
N LEU A 119 6.00 14.84 18.03
CA LEU A 119 5.22 13.73 17.51
C LEU A 119 6.12 12.59 17.01
N PHE A 120 7.08 12.90 16.11
CA PHE A 120 7.85 11.91 15.38
C PHE A 120 9.20 11.54 16.01
N GLY A 121 9.86 12.45 16.76
CA GLY A 121 11.17 12.17 17.35
C GLY A 121 11.22 10.86 18.13
N PRO A 122 10.36 10.66 19.16
CA PRO A 122 10.35 9.40 19.91
C PRO A 122 9.95 8.18 19.07
N LEU A 123 9.24 8.35 17.95
CA LEU A 123 8.86 7.24 17.07
C LEU A 123 10.01 6.83 16.15
N THR A 124 10.80 7.79 15.68
CA THR A 124 11.98 7.51 14.84
C THR A 124 13.12 6.88 15.65
N GLU A 125 13.28 7.26 16.92
CA GLU A 125 14.24 6.63 17.84
C GLU A 125 13.90 5.17 18.16
N HIS A 126 12.62 4.79 18.07
CA HIS A 126 12.12 3.45 18.39
C HIS A 126 11.35 2.82 17.22
N VAL A 127 11.84 3.00 16.00
CA VAL A 127 11.14 2.59 14.77
C VAL A 127 10.75 1.12 14.76
N ASP A 128 11.59 0.22 15.27
CA ASP A 128 11.30 -1.22 15.33
C ASP A 128 10.11 -1.52 16.25
N GLY A 129 10.00 -0.83 17.37
CA GLY A 129 8.84 -0.93 18.26
C GLY A 129 7.55 -0.39 17.61
N VAL A 130 7.65 0.69 16.82
CA VAL A 130 6.54 1.25 16.05
C VAL A 130 6.09 0.27 14.96
N LEU A 131 7.03 -0.29 14.19
CA LEU A 131 6.72 -1.30 13.19
C LEU A 131 6.15 -2.57 13.81
N GLY A 132 6.68 -3.00 14.97
CA GLY A 132 6.14 -4.09 15.76
C GLY A 132 4.69 -3.83 16.22
N PHE A 133 4.36 -2.58 16.58
CA PHE A 133 3.00 -2.19 16.91
C PHE A 133 2.07 -2.29 15.69
N PHE A 134 2.46 -1.79 14.51
CA PHE A 134 1.57 -1.78 13.33
C PHE A 134 1.58 -3.12 12.58
N LEU A 135 2.74 -3.71 12.35
CA LEU A 135 2.92 -4.89 11.50
C LEU A 135 3.00 -6.21 12.27
N GLY A 136 3.08 -6.16 13.60
CA GLY A 136 3.21 -7.33 14.45
C GLY A 136 1.93 -8.15 14.60
N ASP A 137 2.08 -9.40 15.02
CA ASP A 137 0.96 -10.28 15.39
C ASP A 137 0.31 -9.81 16.71
N LYS A 138 -0.90 -9.29 16.61
CA LYS A 138 -1.65 -8.75 17.76
C LYS A 138 -2.02 -9.79 18.83
N ARG A 139 -1.78 -11.07 18.58
CA ARG A 139 -1.99 -12.17 19.55
C ARG A 139 -0.77 -12.41 20.42
N SER A 140 0.37 -11.85 20.05
CA SER A 140 1.62 -11.95 20.81
C SER A 140 1.86 -10.67 21.61
N LEU A 141 2.53 -10.81 22.74
CA LEU A 141 3.01 -9.63 23.45
C LEU A 141 4.03 -8.89 22.59
N PRO A 142 3.90 -7.57 22.45
CA PRO A 142 4.86 -6.78 21.68
C PRO A 142 6.25 -6.81 22.35
N PRO A 143 7.33 -6.86 21.58
CA PRO A 143 8.69 -6.90 22.15
C PRO A 143 9.05 -5.60 22.90
N ASP A 144 8.47 -4.47 22.49
CA ASP A 144 8.62 -3.17 23.15
C ASP A 144 7.24 -2.66 23.61
N LEU A 145 6.87 -3.02 24.84
CA LEU A 145 5.58 -2.64 25.43
C LEU A 145 5.44 -1.13 25.64
N LEU A 146 6.54 -0.44 26.01
CA LEU A 146 6.52 0.99 26.27
C LEU A 146 6.26 1.77 24.99
N THR A 147 6.98 1.46 23.92
CA THR A 147 6.76 2.06 22.60
C THR A 147 5.38 1.72 22.05
N THR A 148 4.90 0.50 22.28
CA THR A 148 3.53 0.08 21.90
C THR A 148 2.48 0.96 22.56
N VAL A 149 2.55 1.16 23.88
CA VAL A 149 1.59 2.00 24.63
C VAL A 149 1.68 3.46 24.17
N ARG A 150 2.90 4.00 24.07
CA ARG A 150 3.14 5.39 23.59
C ARG A 150 2.61 5.62 22.18
N THR A 151 2.80 4.66 21.27
CA THR A 151 2.29 4.73 19.91
C THR A 151 0.77 4.65 19.89
N GLY A 152 0.17 3.73 20.65
CA GLY A 152 -1.29 3.62 20.78
C GLY A 152 -1.94 4.90 21.30
N LEU A 153 -1.36 5.54 22.31
CA LEU A 153 -1.84 6.83 22.83
C LEU A 153 -1.76 7.94 21.78
N ARG A 154 -0.69 7.97 20.96
CA ARG A 154 -0.59 8.91 19.83
C ARG A 154 -1.63 8.64 18.75
N VAL A 155 -1.89 7.37 18.43
CA VAL A 155 -2.96 6.98 17.49
C VAL A 155 -4.30 7.54 17.97
N LEU A 156 -4.63 7.37 19.25
CA LEU A 156 -5.88 7.88 19.82
C LEU A 156 -5.92 9.41 19.84
N ALA A 157 -4.84 10.07 20.25
CA ALA A 157 -4.76 11.54 20.28
C ALA A 157 -4.91 12.15 18.90
N MET A 158 -4.17 11.64 17.90
CA MET A 158 -4.21 12.16 16.52
C MET A 158 -5.49 11.76 15.78
N GLY A 159 -6.12 10.65 16.15
CA GLY A 159 -7.39 10.18 15.58
C GLY A 159 -8.63 10.70 16.29
N SER A 160 -8.48 11.55 17.31
CA SER A 160 -9.60 12.18 18.02
C SER A 160 -10.20 13.36 17.24
N PRO A 161 -11.45 13.76 17.53
CA PRO A 161 -12.03 14.97 16.96
C PRO A 161 -11.21 16.25 17.17
N ALA A 162 -10.39 16.29 18.22
CA ALA A 162 -9.47 17.41 18.49
C ALA A 162 -8.23 17.40 17.58
N TRP A 163 -8.01 16.36 16.77
CA TRP A 163 -6.88 16.20 15.82
C TRP A 163 -5.48 16.32 16.43
N GLY A 164 -5.37 16.02 17.72
CA GLY A 164 -4.10 15.89 18.42
C GLY A 164 -3.29 17.19 18.53
N LEU A 165 -1.99 17.07 18.37
CA LEU A 165 -1.00 17.99 18.90
C LEU A 165 -0.44 19.00 17.86
N LEU A 166 -0.78 18.86 16.56
CA LEU A 166 -0.24 19.71 15.51
C LEU A 166 -1.04 21.02 15.40
N ARG A 167 -0.35 22.16 15.43
CA ARG A 167 -0.97 23.51 15.40
C ARG A 167 -0.75 24.21 14.07
N GLY A 168 0.42 24.05 13.46
CA GLY A 168 0.77 24.66 12.18
C GLY A 168 0.02 24.03 11.00
N GLU A 169 -0.31 24.81 9.98
CA GLU A 169 -1.04 24.32 8.81
C GLU A 169 -0.20 23.37 7.96
N ASP A 170 1.10 23.62 7.81
CA ASP A 170 2.02 22.76 7.07
C ASP A 170 2.14 21.39 7.73
N ALA A 171 2.37 21.36 9.05
CA ALA A 171 2.43 20.13 9.82
C ALA A 171 1.12 19.34 9.79
N ARG A 172 -0.02 20.07 9.84
CA ARG A 172 -1.35 19.47 9.71
C ARG A 172 -1.57 18.84 8.34
N ALA A 173 -1.21 19.56 7.28
CA ALA A 173 -1.39 19.09 5.91
C ALA A 173 -0.52 17.85 5.64
N LEU A 174 0.77 17.86 6.03
CA LEU A 174 1.67 16.72 5.89
C LEU A 174 1.16 15.48 6.61
N PHE A 175 0.75 15.61 7.87
CA PHE A 175 0.24 14.48 8.64
C PHE A 175 -1.05 13.92 8.04
N THR A 176 -1.96 14.81 7.61
CA THR A 176 -3.23 14.41 7.00
C THR A 176 -3.01 13.75 5.65
N GLY A 177 -2.11 14.30 4.82
CA GLY A 177 -1.76 13.74 3.51
C GLY A 177 -1.22 12.32 3.60
N VAL A 178 -0.43 11.99 4.63
CA VAL A 178 0.00 10.60 4.88
C VAL A 178 -1.15 9.76 5.46
N GLY A 179 -1.97 10.33 6.34
CA GLY A 179 -3.10 9.62 6.94
C GLY A 179 -4.15 9.17 5.93
N VAL A 180 -4.34 9.90 4.82
CA VAL A 180 -5.33 9.54 3.79
C VAL A 180 -5.03 8.24 3.06
N HIS A 181 -3.80 7.69 3.15
CA HIS A 181 -3.51 6.36 2.63
C HIS A 181 -4.42 5.26 3.21
N ALA A 182 -5.10 5.52 4.31
CA ALA A 182 -6.10 4.61 4.86
C ALA A 182 -7.48 4.69 4.16
N ILE A 183 -7.70 5.62 3.24
CA ILE A 183 -8.94 5.84 2.47
C ILE A 183 -10.20 5.72 3.35
N SER A 184 -10.28 6.56 4.37
CA SER A 184 -11.41 6.58 5.31
C SER A 184 -11.65 7.98 5.85
N THR A 185 -12.85 8.20 6.42
CA THR A 185 -13.19 9.50 7.01
C THR A 185 -12.21 9.92 8.11
N MET A 186 -11.92 11.21 8.17
CA MET A 186 -10.98 11.81 9.11
C MET A 186 -11.67 12.83 10.04
N PRO A 187 -11.20 12.95 11.30
CA PRO A 187 -10.15 12.16 11.94
C PRO A 187 -10.61 10.76 12.35
N SER A 188 -9.70 9.79 12.32
CA SER A 188 -9.96 8.46 12.84
C SER A 188 -8.67 7.77 13.32
N PRO A 189 -8.74 6.78 14.22
CA PRO A 189 -7.57 6.02 14.64
C PRO A 189 -6.85 5.32 13.48
N VAL A 190 -7.56 4.93 12.43
CA VAL A 190 -6.97 4.23 11.27
C VAL A 190 -6.13 5.19 10.44
N ASN A 191 -6.66 6.39 10.13
CA ASN A 191 -5.89 7.43 9.44
C ASN A 191 -4.67 7.88 10.25
N SER A 192 -4.85 8.08 11.57
CA SER A 192 -3.73 8.47 12.43
C SER A 192 -2.69 7.37 12.54
N GLY A 193 -3.10 6.11 12.56
CA GLY A 193 -2.21 4.96 12.52
C GLY A 193 -1.36 4.93 11.24
N ALA A 194 -2.01 5.08 10.09
CA ALA A 194 -1.30 5.18 8.81
C ALA A 194 -0.34 6.38 8.79
N GLY A 195 -0.80 7.56 9.23
CA GLY A 195 0.01 8.77 9.32
C GLY A 195 1.23 8.62 10.23
N LEU A 196 1.08 7.99 11.40
CA LEU A 196 2.18 7.76 12.33
C LEU A 196 3.16 6.71 11.80
N MET A 197 2.69 5.59 11.26
CA MET A 197 3.55 4.54 10.73
C MET A 197 4.35 5.05 9.52
N LEU A 198 3.66 5.52 8.49
CA LEU A 198 4.30 5.95 7.25
C LEU A 198 5.15 7.21 7.44
N GLY A 199 4.71 8.16 8.28
CA GLY A 199 5.50 9.34 8.65
C GLY A 199 6.76 8.98 9.44
N THR A 200 6.72 7.99 10.33
CA THR A 200 7.91 7.50 11.01
C THR A 200 8.90 6.89 10.02
N VAL A 201 8.39 6.04 9.10
CA VAL A 201 9.25 5.43 8.08
C VAL A 201 9.81 6.50 7.12
N ALA A 202 9.07 7.57 6.83
CA ALA A 202 9.55 8.67 6.00
C ALA A 202 10.82 9.34 6.58
N HIS A 203 10.91 9.42 7.91
CA HIS A 203 12.06 10.00 8.62
C HIS A 203 13.13 8.98 9.03
N THR A 204 13.00 7.74 8.64
CA THR A 204 13.99 6.68 8.89
C THR A 204 14.47 6.04 7.59
N ALA A 205 13.84 4.97 7.13
CA ALA A 205 14.16 4.32 5.86
C ALA A 205 13.87 5.20 4.62
N GLY A 206 12.96 6.18 4.77
CA GLY A 206 12.45 6.99 3.68
C GLY A 206 11.41 6.25 2.83
N TRP A 207 11.08 6.83 1.69
CA TRP A 207 10.09 6.28 0.76
C TRP A 207 10.76 5.87 -0.56
N PRO A 208 11.37 4.68 -0.62
CA PRO A 208 12.13 4.24 -1.79
C PRO A 208 11.24 3.86 -2.97
N VAL A 209 11.83 3.99 -4.15
CA VAL A 209 11.31 3.55 -5.44
C VAL A 209 12.24 2.45 -5.98
N PRO A 210 11.71 1.31 -6.45
CA PRO A 210 12.52 0.29 -7.12
C PRO A 210 12.97 0.78 -8.50
N VAL A 211 14.26 0.64 -8.76
CA VAL A 211 14.81 0.94 -10.09
C VAL A 211 14.26 -0.04 -11.12
N GLY A 212 13.78 0.48 -12.24
CA GLY A 212 13.17 -0.35 -13.29
C GLY A 212 11.76 -0.83 -12.97
N GLY A 213 11.10 -0.31 -11.93
CA GLY A 213 9.70 -0.60 -11.63
C GLY A 213 9.46 -1.45 -10.40
N THR A 214 8.27 -1.33 -9.87
CA THR A 214 7.78 -2.10 -8.72
C THR A 214 7.80 -3.61 -8.96
N GLN A 215 7.67 -4.04 -10.21
CA GLN A 215 7.75 -5.44 -10.63
C GLN A 215 9.00 -6.15 -10.10
N ALA A 216 10.12 -5.44 -9.97
CA ALA A 216 11.37 -5.99 -9.46
C ALA A 216 11.23 -6.66 -8.07
N ILE A 217 10.33 -6.16 -7.21
CA ILE A 217 10.05 -6.77 -5.91
C ILE A 217 9.39 -8.14 -6.08
N ALA A 218 8.40 -8.24 -6.95
CA ALA A 218 7.72 -9.51 -7.24
C ALA A 218 8.67 -10.50 -7.91
N ASP A 219 9.49 -10.04 -8.84
CA ASP A 219 10.46 -10.88 -9.56
C ASP A 219 11.51 -11.46 -8.60
N ALA A 220 11.97 -10.72 -7.62
CA ALA A 220 12.89 -11.22 -6.60
C ALA A 220 12.26 -12.33 -5.75
N LEU A 221 10.99 -12.17 -5.35
CA LEU A 221 10.24 -13.20 -4.62
C LEU A 221 10.02 -14.44 -5.47
N ILE A 222 9.68 -14.28 -6.76
CA ILE A 222 9.50 -15.38 -7.71
C ILE A 222 10.82 -16.12 -7.98
N ALA A 223 11.92 -15.40 -8.11
CA ALA A 223 13.23 -15.99 -8.29
C ALA A 223 13.60 -16.88 -7.07
N ASP A 224 13.40 -16.37 -5.87
CA ASP A 224 13.61 -17.14 -4.63
C ASP A 224 12.71 -18.37 -4.54
N LEU A 225 11.43 -18.22 -4.83
CA LEU A 225 10.46 -19.33 -4.87
C LEU A 225 10.95 -20.44 -5.81
N ARG A 226 11.37 -20.09 -7.03
CA ARG A 226 11.86 -21.05 -8.04
C ARG A 226 13.17 -21.70 -7.61
N THR A 227 14.09 -20.97 -6.98
CA THR A 227 15.34 -21.52 -6.44
C THR A 227 15.09 -22.62 -5.41
N HIS A 228 13.95 -22.53 -4.68
CA HIS A 228 13.53 -23.53 -3.69
C HIS A 228 12.48 -24.53 -4.25
N GLY A 229 12.41 -24.68 -5.58
CA GLY A 229 11.57 -25.69 -6.25
C GLY A 229 10.09 -25.35 -6.34
N GLY A 230 9.68 -24.12 -6.05
CA GLY A 230 8.29 -23.70 -6.21
C GLY A 230 7.93 -23.38 -7.66
N GLU A 231 6.66 -23.59 -8.00
CA GLU A 231 6.08 -23.37 -9.32
C GLU A 231 5.20 -22.11 -9.33
N LEU A 232 5.19 -21.40 -10.46
CA LEU A 232 4.29 -20.27 -10.73
C LEU A 232 3.55 -20.52 -12.03
N VAL A 233 2.21 -20.51 -11.96
CA VAL A 233 1.29 -20.68 -13.10
C VAL A 233 0.54 -19.36 -13.28
N LEU A 234 0.57 -18.80 -14.49
CA LEU A 234 -0.04 -17.54 -14.86
C LEU A 234 -1.23 -17.73 -15.81
N GLY A 235 -2.19 -16.81 -15.78
CA GLY A 235 -3.36 -16.84 -16.66
C GLY A 235 -4.39 -17.89 -16.26
N GLU A 236 -4.28 -18.47 -15.07
CA GLU A 236 -5.19 -19.51 -14.57
C GLU A 236 -5.96 -19.02 -13.34
N PRO A 237 -7.16 -18.46 -13.49
CA PRO A 237 -7.98 -18.08 -12.34
C PRO A 237 -8.47 -19.35 -11.62
N ALA A 238 -8.32 -19.39 -10.30
CA ALA A 238 -8.86 -20.47 -9.48
C ALA A 238 -10.39 -20.37 -9.42
N THR A 239 -11.08 -21.21 -10.15
CA THR A 239 -12.57 -21.28 -10.19
C THR A 239 -13.13 -22.38 -9.28
N THR A 240 -12.29 -23.30 -8.84
CA THR A 240 -12.61 -24.40 -7.91
C THR A 240 -11.50 -24.51 -6.87
N PRO A 241 -11.79 -25.09 -5.69
CA PRO A 241 -10.77 -25.27 -4.66
C PRO A 241 -9.64 -26.18 -5.15
N PRO A 242 -8.38 -25.72 -5.12
CA PRO A 242 -7.24 -26.63 -5.29
C PRO A 242 -7.23 -27.67 -4.17
N GLY A 243 -6.73 -28.87 -4.47
CA GLY A 243 -6.57 -29.91 -3.45
C GLY A 243 -5.45 -29.58 -2.46
N GLY A 244 -5.53 -30.14 -1.24
CA GLY A 244 -4.53 -29.97 -0.20
C GLY A 244 -4.63 -28.63 0.55
N VAL A 245 -3.52 -28.16 1.10
CA VAL A 245 -3.48 -26.89 1.85
C VAL A 245 -3.44 -25.70 0.89
N VAL A 246 -4.36 -24.76 1.08
CA VAL A 246 -4.48 -23.57 0.21
C VAL A 246 -4.35 -22.28 1.01
N ILE A 247 -3.46 -21.39 0.56
CA ILE A 247 -3.32 -20.04 1.07
C ILE A 247 -3.87 -19.05 0.02
N TRP A 248 -4.88 -18.27 0.40
CA TRP A 248 -5.60 -17.35 -0.48
C TRP A 248 -5.08 -15.93 -0.31
N ASP A 249 -4.41 -15.40 -1.31
CA ASP A 249 -4.07 -13.97 -1.46
C ASP A 249 -5.15 -13.25 -2.27
N THR A 250 -6.41 -13.52 -1.90
CA THR A 250 -7.60 -12.97 -2.55
C THR A 250 -8.49 -12.23 -1.57
N ALA A 251 -9.43 -11.44 -2.09
CA ALA A 251 -10.52 -10.90 -1.28
C ALA A 251 -11.26 -12.05 -0.58
N PRO A 252 -11.63 -11.91 0.71
CA PRO A 252 -12.26 -12.99 1.46
C PRO A 252 -13.57 -13.49 0.85
N THR A 253 -14.28 -12.61 0.15
CA THR A 253 -15.55 -12.90 -0.53
C THR A 253 -15.38 -13.88 -1.69
N ALA A 254 -14.21 -13.98 -2.31
CA ALA A 254 -13.93 -14.94 -3.37
C ALA A 254 -14.13 -16.39 -2.90
N LEU A 255 -13.96 -16.66 -1.61
CA LEU A 255 -14.20 -18.00 -1.06
C LEU A 255 -15.66 -18.45 -1.19
N LEU A 256 -16.62 -17.52 -1.29
CA LEU A 256 -18.03 -17.85 -1.49
C LEU A 256 -18.27 -18.49 -2.87
N ASP A 257 -17.65 -17.91 -3.89
CA ASP A 257 -17.82 -18.37 -5.27
C ASP A 257 -17.05 -19.66 -5.51
N ILE A 258 -15.86 -19.79 -4.92
CA ILE A 258 -14.95 -20.92 -5.14
C ILE A 258 -15.40 -22.17 -4.37
N TYR A 259 -15.81 -22.02 -3.12
CA TYR A 259 -16.17 -23.15 -2.26
C TYR A 259 -17.68 -23.42 -2.22
N GLY A 260 -18.51 -22.47 -2.66
CA GLY A 260 -19.97 -22.63 -2.72
C GLY A 260 -20.58 -23.13 -1.41
N ASP A 261 -21.32 -24.23 -1.47
CA ASP A 261 -22.00 -24.85 -0.32
C ASP A 261 -21.05 -25.47 0.73
N ALA A 262 -19.77 -25.67 0.39
CA ALA A 262 -18.76 -26.12 1.35
C ALA A 262 -18.35 -25.04 2.35
N VAL A 263 -18.72 -23.76 2.12
CA VAL A 263 -18.50 -22.67 3.08
C VAL A 263 -19.48 -22.82 4.25
N PRO A 264 -19.02 -22.99 5.50
CA PRO A 264 -19.91 -23.09 6.64
C PRO A 264 -20.87 -21.89 6.74
N THR A 265 -22.15 -22.12 6.96
CA THR A 265 -23.25 -21.13 6.86
C THR A 265 -23.00 -19.85 7.63
N ARG A 266 -22.46 -19.96 8.86
CA ARG A 266 -22.12 -18.77 9.69
C ARG A 266 -21.01 -17.93 9.06
N TYR A 267 -20.01 -18.59 8.45
CA TYR A 267 -18.90 -17.92 7.80
C TYR A 267 -19.36 -17.29 6.46
N ALA A 268 -20.11 -17.99 5.67
CA ALA A 268 -20.73 -17.45 4.46
C ALA A 268 -21.56 -16.19 4.75
N LYS A 269 -22.36 -16.20 5.84
CA LYS A 269 -23.10 -15.02 6.29
C LYS A 269 -22.18 -13.85 6.68
N ALA A 270 -21.04 -14.13 7.30
CA ALA A 270 -20.06 -13.09 7.65
C ALA A 270 -19.38 -12.52 6.40
N LEU A 271 -18.97 -13.37 5.44
CA LEU A 271 -18.37 -12.95 4.17
C LEU A 271 -19.33 -12.13 3.31
N ARG A 272 -20.62 -12.49 3.22
CA ARG A 272 -21.64 -11.68 2.51
C ARG A 272 -21.87 -10.30 3.14
N ARG A 273 -21.48 -10.11 4.40
CA ARG A 273 -21.53 -8.82 5.12
C ARG A 273 -20.23 -8.06 5.06
N TYR A 274 -19.19 -8.66 4.46
CA TYR A 274 -17.91 -7.98 4.29
C TYR A 274 -18.10 -6.69 3.50
N ARG A 275 -17.48 -5.61 3.96
CA ARG A 275 -17.62 -4.29 3.37
C ARG A 275 -16.31 -3.88 2.73
N PHE A 276 -16.38 -3.61 1.44
CA PHE A 276 -15.32 -2.91 0.74
C PHE A 276 -15.41 -1.41 1.03
N GLY A 277 -14.27 -0.74 0.92
CA GLY A 277 -14.14 0.71 1.12
C GLY A 277 -14.48 1.52 -0.13
N PRO A 278 -14.20 2.83 -0.09
CA PRO A 278 -14.23 3.67 -1.27
C PRO A 278 -13.28 3.15 -2.35
N GLY A 279 -13.51 3.56 -3.59
CA GLY A 279 -12.65 3.23 -4.71
C GLY A 279 -11.59 4.28 -5.01
N VAL A 280 -10.72 3.96 -5.95
CA VAL A 280 -9.80 4.92 -6.57
C VAL A 280 -10.02 5.00 -8.08
N CYS A 281 -9.88 6.19 -8.62
CA CYS A 281 -9.74 6.42 -10.04
C CYS A 281 -8.26 6.63 -10.34
N LYS A 282 -7.65 5.71 -11.05
CA LYS A 282 -6.23 5.78 -11.43
C LYS A 282 -6.07 6.54 -12.74
N VAL A 283 -5.12 7.47 -12.79
CA VAL A 283 -4.73 8.15 -14.02
C VAL A 283 -3.21 8.15 -14.14
N ASP A 284 -2.71 7.54 -15.18
CA ASP A 284 -1.31 7.57 -15.55
C ASP A 284 -1.09 8.59 -16.66
N PHE A 285 -0.08 9.44 -16.48
CA PHE A 285 0.29 10.44 -17.49
C PHE A 285 1.67 10.13 -18.06
N VAL A 286 1.83 10.42 -19.34
CA VAL A 286 3.13 10.57 -20.00
C VAL A 286 3.36 12.06 -20.20
N LEU A 287 4.44 12.59 -19.63
CA LEU A 287 4.80 14.00 -19.69
C LEU A 287 5.99 14.20 -20.63
N SER A 288 5.98 15.29 -21.40
CA SER A 288 7.07 15.66 -22.33
C SER A 288 8.29 16.29 -21.64
N GLY A 289 8.18 16.67 -20.36
CA GLY A 289 9.24 17.38 -19.66
C GLY A 289 9.02 17.51 -18.15
N GLU A 290 9.87 18.28 -17.49
CA GLU A 290 9.77 18.58 -16.07
C GLU A 290 8.55 19.42 -15.75
N ILE A 291 7.90 19.13 -14.62
CA ILE A 291 6.74 19.88 -14.17
C ILE A 291 7.18 21.26 -13.66
N PRO A 292 6.61 22.38 -14.16
CA PRO A 292 7.02 23.76 -13.84
C PRO A 292 6.41 24.18 -12.49
N TRP A 293 6.83 23.54 -11.40
CA TRP A 293 6.32 23.81 -10.07
C TRP A 293 6.50 25.28 -9.65
N ARG A 294 5.48 25.88 -9.06
CA ARG A 294 5.63 27.19 -8.37
C ARG A 294 6.60 27.11 -7.23
N ASP A 295 6.57 26.03 -6.46
CA ASP A 295 7.55 25.74 -5.41
C ASP A 295 8.51 24.65 -5.90
N GLN A 296 9.74 25.04 -6.20
CA GLN A 296 10.76 24.16 -6.78
C GLN A 296 11.15 22.99 -5.88
N ARG A 297 10.83 23.03 -4.58
CA ARG A 297 11.07 21.90 -3.67
C ARG A 297 10.24 20.67 -4.05
N LEU A 298 9.09 20.88 -4.72
CA LEU A 298 8.24 19.78 -5.21
C LEU A 298 8.90 18.93 -6.30
N ALA A 299 9.83 19.50 -7.07
CA ALA A 299 10.59 18.75 -8.07
C ALA A 299 11.50 17.67 -7.46
N GLN A 300 11.78 17.72 -6.15
CA GLN A 300 12.58 16.74 -5.43
C GLN A 300 11.74 15.69 -4.71
N ALA A 301 10.42 15.81 -4.74
CA ALA A 301 9.51 14.92 -4.05
C ALA A 301 9.19 13.68 -4.89
N GLY A 302 9.48 12.50 -4.35
CA GLY A 302 9.07 11.23 -4.97
C GLY A 302 7.55 10.99 -4.88
N THR A 303 6.88 11.59 -3.90
CA THR A 303 5.45 11.45 -3.65
C THR A 303 4.80 12.78 -3.31
N LEU A 304 3.61 13.01 -3.86
CA LEU A 304 2.82 14.21 -3.59
C LEU A 304 1.41 13.85 -3.12
N HIS A 305 0.90 14.63 -2.16
CA HIS A 305 -0.48 14.58 -1.71
C HIS A 305 -1.21 15.85 -2.17
N MET A 306 -1.95 15.75 -3.28
CA MET A 306 -2.60 16.88 -3.95
C MET A 306 -3.99 17.19 -3.35
N GLY A 307 -4.12 17.09 -2.02
CA GLY A 307 -5.40 17.27 -1.32
C GLY A 307 -5.63 18.65 -0.71
N GLY A 308 -4.65 19.54 -0.79
CA GLY A 308 -4.70 20.88 -0.19
C GLY A 308 -4.54 20.84 1.34
N THR A 309 -5.34 21.65 2.06
CA THR A 309 -5.32 21.74 3.52
C THR A 309 -5.94 20.52 4.22
N ARG A 310 -5.67 20.37 5.52
CA ARG A 310 -6.33 19.36 6.37
C ARG A 310 -7.86 19.38 6.20
N ALA A 311 -8.47 20.57 6.20
CA ALA A 311 -9.91 20.72 6.12
C ALA A 311 -10.47 20.24 4.76
N GLN A 312 -9.76 20.57 3.67
CA GLN A 312 -10.12 20.12 2.32
C GLN A 312 -10.02 18.61 2.19
N MET A 313 -8.93 17.99 2.65
CA MET A 313 -8.76 16.53 2.65
C MET A 313 -9.84 15.83 3.48
N ALA A 314 -10.14 16.33 4.68
CA ALA A 314 -11.19 15.76 5.53
C ALA A 314 -12.60 15.90 4.92
N LEU A 315 -12.86 16.99 4.20
CA LEU A 315 -14.13 17.19 3.48
C LEU A 315 -14.21 16.19 2.32
N ALA A 316 -13.15 16.05 1.52
CA ALA A 316 -13.10 15.13 0.40
C ALA A 316 -13.41 13.68 0.85
N GLU A 317 -12.74 13.19 1.91
CA GLU A 317 -12.98 11.85 2.42
C GLU A 317 -14.40 11.64 2.96
N ARG A 318 -15.03 12.67 3.55
CA ARG A 318 -16.44 12.60 3.97
C ARG A 318 -17.42 12.54 2.80
N GLU A 319 -17.17 13.30 1.73
CA GLU A 319 -17.99 13.26 0.52
C GLU A 319 -17.95 11.88 -0.12
N ILE A 320 -16.75 11.31 -0.25
CA ILE A 320 -16.54 9.99 -0.85
C ILE A 320 -17.19 8.89 -0.01
N ALA A 321 -17.03 8.94 1.31
CA ALA A 321 -17.69 8.00 2.23
C ALA A 321 -19.22 8.09 2.18
N ALA A 322 -19.76 9.26 1.82
CA ALA A 322 -21.19 9.49 1.60
C ALA A 322 -21.66 9.13 0.18
N GLY A 323 -20.77 8.56 -0.66
CA GLY A 323 -21.09 8.17 -2.03
C GLY A 323 -21.12 9.34 -3.03
N ARG A 324 -20.54 10.49 -2.69
CA ARG A 324 -20.47 11.67 -3.55
C ARG A 324 -19.04 11.95 -3.99
N HIS A 325 -18.86 12.47 -5.20
CA HIS A 325 -17.56 12.99 -5.64
C HIS A 325 -17.22 14.28 -4.90
N ALA A 326 -15.97 14.38 -4.47
CA ALA A 326 -15.45 15.63 -3.91
C ALA A 326 -15.10 16.61 -5.05
N GLU A 327 -15.38 17.90 -4.84
CA GLU A 327 -14.98 18.96 -5.77
C GLU A 327 -13.45 19.06 -5.87
N TRP A 328 -12.77 18.85 -4.75
CA TRP A 328 -11.30 18.74 -4.66
C TRP A 328 -10.94 17.34 -4.16
N PRO A 329 -10.86 16.33 -5.04
CA PRO A 329 -10.60 14.98 -4.61
C PRO A 329 -9.19 14.84 -4.06
N MET A 330 -9.05 14.07 -2.98
CA MET A 330 -7.73 13.68 -2.51
C MET A 330 -7.05 12.85 -3.59
N THR A 331 -5.91 13.38 -4.08
CA THR A 331 -5.14 12.74 -5.14
C THR A 331 -3.72 12.47 -4.66
N LEU A 332 -3.30 11.22 -4.76
CA LEU A 332 -1.91 10.84 -4.54
C LEU A 332 -1.19 10.79 -5.88
N ALA A 333 0.05 11.24 -5.89
CA ALA A 333 0.89 11.19 -7.07
C ALA A 333 2.29 10.68 -6.71
N ALA A 334 2.89 9.92 -7.61
CA ALA A 334 4.29 9.54 -7.54
C ALA A 334 5.03 9.98 -8.81
N LEU A 335 6.23 10.46 -8.59
CA LEU A 335 7.17 10.86 -9.63
C LEU A 335 8.39 9.92 -9.56
N PRO A 336 8.26 8.68 -10.04
CA PRO A 336 9.31 7.67 -9.86
C PRO A 336 10.63 8.09 -10.52
N HIS A 337 10.59 8.88 -11.59
CA HIS A 337 11.77 9.40 -12.27
C HIS A 337 12.65 10.33 -11.41
N VAL A 338 12.11 10.91 -10.33
CA VAL A 338 12.89 11.72 -9.36
C VAL A 338 13.94 10.86 -8.65
N ALA A 339 13.61 9.62 -8.34
CA ALA A 339 14.54 8.67 -7.73
C ALA A 339 15.21 7.75 -8.76
N ASP A 340 14.49 7.42 -9.84
CA ASP A 340 14.95 6.50 -10.89
C ASP A 340 14.93 7.17 -12.27
N PRO A 341 16.04 7.83 -12.68
CA PRO A 341 16.14 8.46 -14.00
C PRO A 341 15.96 7.48 -15.18
N SER A 342 16.08 6.18 -14.99
CA SER A 342 15.84 5.19 -16.06
C SER A 342 14.36 5.12 -16.49
N ARG A 343 13.47 5.79 -15.75
CA ARG A 343 12.05 5.95 -16.13
C ARG A 343 11.81 7.02 -17.20
N ILE A 344 12.84 7.80 -17.52
CA ILE A 344 12.81 8.82 -18.59
C ILE A 344 13.27 8.14 -19.87
N ASP A 345 12.47 8.23 -20.92
CA ASP A 345 12.81 7.65 -22.21
C ASP A 345 13.81 8.52 -23.02
N ASP A 346 14.26 8.01 -24.17
CA ASP A 346 15.24 8.68 -25.02
C ASP A 346 14.74 10.02 -25.59
N GLN A 347 13.45 10.31 -25.53
CA GLN A 347 12.86 11.58 -25.94
C GLN A 347 12.59 12.53 -24.76
N GLY A 348 13.03 12.17 -23.55
CA GLY A 348 12.84 12.95 -22.33
C GLY A 348 11.43 12.82 -21.72
N ARG A 349 10.60 11.91 -22.24
CA ARG A 349 9.27 11.66 -21.69
C ARG A 349 9.38 10.85 -20.40
N ARG A 350 8.46 11.12 -19.46
CA ARG A 350 8.48 10.55 -18.13
C ARG A 350 7.09 10.19 -17.60
N PRO A 351 6.97 9.18 -16.74
CA PRO A 351 5.70 8.83 -16.12
C PRO A 351 5.36 9.80 -15.00
N LEU A 352 4.08 10.12 -14.87
CA LEU A 352 3.47 10.60 -13.65
C LEU A 352 2.35 9.63 -13.29
N TRP A 353 2.49 8.97 -12.15
CA TRP A 353 1.53 8.04 -11.60
C TRP A 353 0.59 8.79 -10.64
N THR A 354 -0.72 8.63 -10.80
CA THR A 354 -1.69 9.25 -9.90
C THR A 354 -2.87 8.31 -9.62
N TYR A 355 -3.49 8.48 -8.45
CA TYR A 355 -4.87 8.06 -8.24
C TYR A 355 -5.60 9.06 -7.36
N ALA A 356 -6.90 9.21 -7.58
CA ALA A 356 -7.78 10.01 -6.75
C ALA A 356 -8.81 9.14 -6.05
N HIS A 357 -9.17 9.50 -4.81
CA HIS A 357 -10.23 8.82 -4.09
C HIS A 357 -11.59 9.17 -4.68
N VAL A 358 -12.43 8.15 -4.87
CA VAL A 358 -13.77 8.26 -5.44
C VAL A 358 -14.75 7.34 -4.73
N PRO A 359 -16.07 7.54 -4.87
CA PRO A 359 -17.06 6.57 -4.41
C PRO A 359 -16.81 5.18 -5.01
N ALA A 360 -17.10 4.13 -4.23
CA ALA A 360 -16.97 2.76 -4.71
C ALA A 360 -17.78 2.54 -5.99
N GLY A 361 -17.16 1.88 -6.98
CA GLY A 361 -17.79 1.59 -8.27
C GLY A 361 -17.99 2.81 -9.19
N SER A 362 -17.39 3.96 -8.88
CA SER A 362 -17.46 5.14 -9.74
C SER A 362 -16.95 4.84 -11.14
N THR A 363 -17.69 5.31 -12.15
CA THR A 363 -17.32 5.26 -13.58
C THR A 363 -16.70 6.56 -14.07
N ALA A 364 -16.54 7.56 -13.20
CA ALA A 364 -16.04 8.88 -13.57
C ALA A 364 -14.57 8.81 -14.01
N ASP A 365 -14.28 9.47 -15.10
CA ASP A 365 -12.93 9.81 -15.54
C ASP A 365 -12.49 11.09 -14.85
N LEU A 366 -11.42 11.03 -14.06
CA LEU A 366 -10.88 12.19 -13.34
C LEU A 366 -9.65 12.80 -13.99
N THR A 367 -9.33 12.44 -15.23
CA THR A 367 -8.15 12.97 -15.93
C THR A 367 -8.12 14.49 -15.92
N GLU A 368 -9.21 15.14 -16.30
CA GLU A 368 -9.30 16.61 -16.35
C GLU A 368 -9.26 17.23 -14.94
N THR A 369 -9.91 16.59 -13.97
CA THR A 369 -9.88 17.05 -12.56
C THR A 369 -8.45 17.02 -12.01
N ILE A 370 -7.72 15.91 -12.21
CA ILE A 370 -6.34 15.75 -11.75
C ILE A 370 -5.43 16.73 -12.49
N THR A 371 -5.58 16.87 -13.82
CA THR A 371 -4.84 17.86 -14.61
C THR A 371 -5.03 19.27 -14.04
N GLY A 372 -6.25 19.64 -13.67
CA GLY A 372 -6.55 20.93 -13.05
C GLY A 372 -5.92 21.11 -11.67
N LEU A 373 -5.74 20.02 -10.87
CA LEU A 373 -5.03 20.08 -9.60
C LEU A 373 -3.54 20.39 -9.82
N PHE A 374 -2.91 19.75 -10.80
CA PHE A 374 -1.52 20.00 -11.16
C PHE A 374 -1.33 21.38 -11.77
N GLU A 375 -2.21 21.83 -12.65
CA GLU A 375 -2.15 23.15 -13.29
C GLU A 375 -2.15 24.30 -12.25
N ARG A 376 -2.91 24.14 -11.15
CA ARG A 376 -2.91 25.11 -10.05
C ARG A 376 -1.57 25.17 -9.30
N ALA A 377 -0.91 24.04 -9.10
CA ALA A 377 0.37 23.95 -8.41
C ALA A 377 1.57 24.25 -9.34
N ALA A 378 1.39 24.02 -10.64
CA ALA A 378 2.42 24.11 -11.67
C ALA A 378 1.79 24.66 -12.99
N PRO A 379 1.63 25.97 -13.14
CA PRO A 379 1.06 26.57 -14.35
C PRO A 379 1.85 26.17 -15.60
N GLY A 380 1.15 25.68 -16.64
CA GLY A 380 1.73 25.09 -17.82
C GLY A 380 1.87 23.55 -17.76
N PHE A 381 1.40 22.91 -16.68
CA PHE A 381 1.40 21.45 -16.59
C PHE A 381 0.61 20.81 -17.74
N ARG A 382 -0.53 21.40 -18.11
CA ARG A 382 -1.40 20.90 -19.18
C ARG A 382 -0.66 20.73 -20.51
N ASP A 383 0.23 21.65 -20.84
CA ASP A 383 1.01 21.62 -22.08
C ASP A 383 2.07 20.52 -22.12
N LEU A 384 2.41 19.95 -20.96
CA LEU A 384 3.34 18.83 -20.84
C LEU A 384 2.68 17.46 -21.06
N VAL A 385 1.36 17.36 -20.98
CA VAL A 385 0.65 16.08 -21.06
C VAL A 385 0.66 15.57 -22.49
N VAL A 386 1.44 14.53 -22.74
CA VAL A 386 1.52 13.84 -24.06
C VAL A 386 0.41 12.80 -24.17
N ALA A 387 0.18 12.06 -23.08
CA ALA A 387 -0.89 11.07 -22.98
C ALA A 387 -1.39 10.97 -21.54
N ALA A 388 -2.65 10.58 -21.39
CA ALA A 388 -3.25 10.24 -20.10
C ALA A 388 -4.14 9.00 -20.25
N ARG A 389 -4.07 8.09 -19.27
CA ARG A 389 -4.85 6.85 -19.25
C ARG A 389 -5.59 6.72 -17.94
N CYS A 390 -6.91 6.77 -18.02
CA CYS A 390 -7.79 6.64 -16.88
C CYS A 390 -8.29 5.20 -16.74
N VAL A 391 -8.19 4.68 -15.52
CA VAL A 391 -8.88 3.47 -15.07
C VAL A 391 -9.81 3.88 -13.94
N PRO A 392 -11.13 4.04 -14.20
CA PRO A 392 -12.10 4.40 -13.18
C PRO A 392 -12.30 3.27 -12.18
N ALA A 393 -12.79 3.60 -10.97
CA ALA A 393 -12.98 2.63 -9.88
C ALA A 393 -13.77 1.37 -10.30
N ALA A 394 -14.79 1.54 -11.14
CA ALA A 394 -15.60 0.44 -11.65
C ALA A 394 -14.79 -0.60 -12.48
N ARG A 395 -13.63 -0.20 -13.00
CA ARG A 395 -12.77 -1.04 -13.84
C ARG A 395 -11.46 -1.47 -13.18
N MET A 396 -11.20 -1.08 -11.94
CA MET A 396 -9.99 -1.48 -11.24
C MET A 396 -9.87 -3.00 -11.07
N ALA A 397 -10.99 -3.71 -11.03
CA ALA A 397 -11.02 -5.18 -10.98
C ALA A 397 -10.53 -5.86 -12.26
N ASP A 398 -10.46 -5.16 -13.41
CA ASP A 398 -9.99 -5.71 -14.68
C ASP A 398 -8.53 -6.18 -14.59
N HIS A 399 -7.71 -5.52 -13.81
CA HIS A 399 -6.30 -5.89 -13.61
C HIS A 399 -6.01 -6.54 -12.25
N ASN A 400 -6.92 -6.48 -11.30
CA ASN A 400 -6.83 -7.21 -10.04
C ASN A 400 -8.24 -7.45 -9.47
N ALA A 401 -8.74 -8.66 -9.59
CA ALA A 401 -10.09 -9.06 -9.17
C ALA A 401 -10.40 -8.76 -7.68
N ASN A 402 -9.38 -8.54 -6.86
CA ASN A 402 -9.54 -8.16 -5.46
C ASN A 402 -9.99 -6.71 -5.27
N TYR A 403 -9.85 -5.85 -6.28
CA TYR A 403 -10.19 -4.41 -6.21
C TYR A 403 -11.68 -4.18 -6.51
N VAL A 404 -12.52 -4.83 -5.72
CA VAL A 404 -13.98 -4.74 -5.85
C VAL A 404 -14.45 -3.31 -5.66
N GLY A 405 -15.13 -2.76 -6.69
CA GLY A 405 -15.58 -1.37 -6.69
C GLY A 405 -14.44 -0.34 -6.69
N GLY A 406 -13.22 -0.77 -7.00
CA GLY A 406 -12.01 0.08 -7.00
C GLY A 406 -11.32 0.19 -5.64
N ASP A 407 -11.74 -0.57 -4.64
CA ASP A 407 -11.10 -0.61 -3.33
C ASP A 407 -9.75 -1.33 -3.40
N ILE A 408 -8.66 -0.56 -3.46
CA ILE A 408 -7.29 -1.08 -3.52
C ILE A 408 -6.76 -1.56 -2.16
N ILE A 409 -7.49 -1.27 -1.07
CA ILE A 409 -7.17 -1.74 0.30
C ILE A 409 -7.70 -3.15 0.53
N VAL A 410 -8.70 -3.58 -0.29
CA VAL A 410 -9.38 -4.87 -0.19
C VAL A 410 -10.15 -5.01 1.12
N GLY A 411 -10.85 -3.95 1.49
CA GLY A 411 -11.74 -3.90 2.66
C GLY A 411 -11.75 -2.54 3.34
N GLY A 412 -12.91 -2.09 3.77
CA GLY A 412 -13.05 -0.80 4.43
C GLY A 412 -12.08 -0.63 5.60
N ALA A 413 -11.30 0.46 5.60
CA ALA A 413 -10.32 0.75 6.62
C ALA A 413 -11.01 1.08 7.97
N THR A 414 -11.19 0.05 8.78
CA THR A 414 -11.74 0.15 10.13
C THR A 414 -10.75 -0.41 11.15
N LEU A 415 -10.87 0.05 12.40
CA LEU A 415 -10.03 -0.50 13.48
C LEU A 415 -10.27 -2.01 13.66
N PHE A 416 -11.50 -2.47 13.44
CA PHE A 416 -11.83 -3.89 13.47
C PHE A 416 -11.08 -4.67 12.39
N ALA A 417 -11.12 -4.22 11.13
CA ALA A 417 -10.41 -4.87 10.03
C ALA A 417 -8.90 -4.92 10.28
N ALA A 418 -8.31 -3.82 10.75
CA ALA A 418 -6.88 -3.73 11.04
C ALA A 418 -6.42 -4.64 12.18
N MET A 419 -7.28 -4.94 13.15
CA MET A 419 -6.91 -5.72 14.34
C MET A 419 -7.37 -7.17 14.30
N VAL A 420 -8.53 -7.44 13.72
CA VAL A 420 -9.23 -8.73 13.81
C VAL A 420 -9.30 -9.44 12.46
N GLY A 421 -9.25 -8.67 11.38
CA GLY A 421 -9.35 -9.18 10.01
C GLY A 421 -10.78 -9.27 9.48
N PRO A 422 -11.00 -10.03 8.39
CA PRO A 422 -12.26 -10.00 7.65
C PRO A 422 -13.44 -10.59 8.44
N THR A 423 -13.16 -11.44 9.40
CA THR A 423 -14.17 -12.07 10.28
C THR A 423 -13.62 -12.23 11.69
N LEU A 424 -14.51 -12.28 12.69
CA LEU A 424 -14.10 -12.46 14.09
C LEU A 424 -13.53 -13.88 14.33
N ARG A 425 -12.20 -13.96 14.34
CA ARG A 425 -11.45 -15.21 14.63
C ARG A 425 -10.23 -14.94 15.50
N LEU A 426 -9.93 -15.90 16.39
CA LEU A 426 -8.71 -15.82 17.22
C LEU A 426 -7.42 -15.83 16.38
N ASN A 427 -7.44 -16.52 15.24
CA ASN A 427 -6.36 -16.46 14.27
C ASN A 427 -6.93 -15.94 12.93
N PRO A 428 -6.67 -14.68 12.56
CA PRO A 428 -7.29 -14.03 11.42
C PRO A 428 -6.86 -14.61 10.05
N TRP A 429 -5.74 -15.34 10.00
CA TRP A 429 -5.27 -16.00 8.78
C TRP A 429 -5.89 -17.38 8.56
N THR A 430 -6.70 -17.91 9.50
CA THR A 430 -7.43 -19.17 9.34
C THR A 430 -8.85 -18.93 8.86
N THR A 431 -9.41 -19.92 8.15
CA THR A 431 -10.83 -19.99 7.85
C THR A 431 -11.47 -21.20 8.56
N PRO A 432 -12.79 -21.30 8.65
CA PRO A 432 -13.45 -22.54 9.10
C PRO A 432 -13.55 -23.61 7.98
N ILE A 433 -13.09 -23.30 6.77
CA ILE A 433 -12.96 -24.24 5.68
C ILE A 433 -11.68 -25.05 5.93
N PRO A 434 -11.72 -26.39 5.96
CA PRO A 434 -10.53 -27.20 6.18
C PRO A 434 -9.42 -26.87 5.20
N GLN A 435 -8.18 -26.77 5.69
CA GLN A 435 -6.97 -26.51 4.91
C GLN A 435 -6.98 -25.20 4.09
N ALA A 436 -7.93 -24.30 4.33
CA ALA A 436 -8.00 -23.00 3.65
C ALA A 436 -7.58 -21.85 4.59
N TYR A 437 -6.61 -21.04 4.15
CA TYR A 437 -6.00 -19.94 4.87
C TYR A 437 -6.08 -18.65 4.04
N LEU A 438 -6.07 -17.49 4.71
CA LEU A 438 -6.09 -16.17 4.04
C LEU A 438 -4.79 -15.41 4.33
N CYS A 439 -4.24 -14.72 3.34
CA CYS A 439 -3.06 -13.88 3.50
C CYS A 439 -3.14 -12.53 2.76
N SER A 440 -4.28 -12.19 2.19
CA SER A 440 -4.43 -10.93 1.44
C SER A 440 -4.43 -9.70 2.35
N SER A 441 -4.44 -8.53 1.74
CA SER A 441 -4.58 -7.22 2.41
C SER A 441 -5.81 -7.12 3.32
N ALA A 442 -6.81 -7.98 3.14
CA ALA A 442 -7.96 -8.09 4.02
C ALA A 442 -7.64 -8.69 5.40
N THR A 443 -6.46 -9.28 5.58
CA THR A 443 -6.03 -9.85 6.86
C THR A 443 -4.98 -8.96 7.54
N PRO A 444 -4.89 -8.96 8.89
CA PRO A 444 -3.83 -8.21 9.57
C PRO A 444 -2.42 -8.59 9.07
N PRO A 445 -1.54 -7.60 8.98
CA PRO A 445 -1.63 -6.23 9.43
C PRO A 445 -2.35 -5.27 8.47
N GLY A 446 -2.88 -5.73 7.35
CA GLY A 446 -3.64 -4.94 6.40
C GLY A 446 -2.91 -4.71 5.08
N THR A 447 -3.23 -3.60 4.42
CA THR A 447 -2.72 -3.28 3.08
C THR A 447 -1.29 -2.75 3.11
N GLY A 448 -0.56 -3.01 2.03
CA GLY A 448 0.79 -2.52 1.77
C GLY A 448 1.71 -3.61 1.21
N VAL A 449 2.80 -3.18 0.56
CA VAL A 449 3.86 -4.09 0.10
C VAL A 449 4.82 -4.35 1.27
N HIS A 450 4.44 -5.26 2.16
CA HIS A 450 5.19 -5.58 3.38
C HIS A 450 5.40 -7.09 3.62
N GLY A 451 4.67 -7.98 2.91
CA GLY A 451 4.79 -9.44 3.03
C GLY A 451 4.30 -10.06 4.35
N MET A 452 3.89 -9.24 5.33
CA MET A 452 3.63 -9.72 6.70
C MET A 452 2.36 -10.56 6.84
N ALA A 453 1.31 -10.27 6.06
CA ALA A 453 0.11 -11.12 6.07
C ALA A 453 0.44 -12.53 5.54
N GLY A 454 1.24 -12.60 4.46
CA GLY A 454 1.79 -13.84 3.95
C GLY A 454 2.67 -14.58 4.96
N TYR A 455 3.56 -13.85 5.63
CA TYR A 455 4.40 -14.39 6.70
C TYR A 455 3.61 -15.07 7.81
N TYR A 456 2.57 -14.41 8.31
CA TYR A 456 1.76 -14.96 9.40
C TYR A 456 0.87 -16.12 8.94
N ALA A 457 0.35 -16.07 7.71
CA ALA A 457 -0.40 -17.18 7.13
C ALA A 457 0.50 -18.41 6.96
N ALA A 458 1.69 -18.25 6.34
CA ALA A 458 2.65 -19.33 6.18
C ALA A 458 3.08 -19.93 7.52
N ARG A 459 3.42 -19.08 8.51
CA ARG A 459 3.73 -19.54 9.88
C ARG A 459 2.60 -20.38 10.48
N THR A 460 1.35 -19.96 10.24
CA THR A 460 0.17 -20.69 10.74
C THR A 460 0.02 -22.04 10.05
N VAL A 461 0.19 -22.08 8.73
CA VAL A 461 0.13 -23.32 7.92
C VAL A 461 1.23 -24.29 8.33
N LEU A 462 2.48 -23.82 8.37
CA LEU A 462 3.63 -24.67 8.75
C LEU A 462 3.44 -25.34 10.11
N ARG A 463 2.95 -24.60 11.10
CA ARG A 463 2.71 -25.15 12.45
C ARG A 463 1.53 -26.12 12.51
N ARG A 464 0.42 -25.81 11.83
CA ARG A 464 -0.85 -26.55 11.98
C ARG A 464 -0.92 -27.79 11.10
N GLU A 465 -0.43 -27.65 9.86
CA GLU A 465 -0.58 -28.71 8.85
C GLU A 465 0.66 -29.60 8.76
N PHE A 466 1.85 -29.04 9.06
CA PHE A 466 3.12 -29.75 8.88
C PHE A 466 3.95 -29.93 10.14
N GLY A 467 3.49 -29.40 11.29
CA GLY A 467 4.22 -29.50 12.57
C GLY A 467 5.54 -28.72 12.63
N ILE A 468 5.81 -27.87 11.61
CA ILE A 468 7.03 -27.07 11.53
C ILE A 468 6.86 -25.81 12.37
N THR A 469 7.60 -25.72 13.47
CA THR A 469 7.54 -24.60 14.43
C THR A 469 8.57 -23.52 14.19
N ASN A 470 9.74 -23.90 13.67
CA ASN A 470 10.82 -22.97 13.34
C ASN A 470 10.69 -22.53 11.89
N LEU A 471 10.56 -21.23 11.68
CA LEU A 471 10.51 -20.69 10.32
C LEU A 471 11.90 -20.78 9.66
N PRO A 472 11.96 -21.00 8.36
CA PRO A 472 13.22 -20.93 7.62
C PRO A 472 13.78 -19.51 7.66
N ARG A 473 15.11 -19.39 7.55
CA ARG A 473 15.74 -18.09 7.34
C ARG A 473 15.41 -17.58 5.95
N LEU A 474 15.20 -16.27 5.83
CA LEU A 474 14.85 -15.63 4.56
C LEU A 474 16.05 -14.94 3.89
N SER A 475 17.14 -14.76 4.61
CA SER A 475 18.37 -14.20 4.04
C SER A 475 18.87 -15.03 2.82
N PRO A 476 19.59 -14.41 1.87
CA PRO A 476 20.17 -15.06 0.70
C PRO A 476 21.00 -16.28 1.01
#